data_f214b85041dad1a5f3974eaf3eb43650
#
_entry.id   f214b85041dad1a5f3974eaf3eb43650
#
_cell.length_a   1.000
_cell.length_b   1.000
_cell.length_c   1.000
_cell.angle_alpha   90.00
_cell.angle_beta   90.00
_cell.angle_gamma   90.00
#
_symmetry.space_group_name_H-M   'P 1'
#
loop_
_entity.id
_entity.type
_entity.pdbx_description
1 polymer ?
#
loop_
_entity_poly.entity_id
_entity_poly.type
_entity_poly.pdbx_seq_one_letter_code
_entity_poly.pdbx_strand_id
1 'polypeptide(L)'
;MRLNTFVSPIPGSYVSTGYKTGGAVWSSGSHTGVDFHAATGTPVQSVGIGTVVEAGWGGSYGNQVLIQMNDGTYTQYGHLSSIGVSVGQQVAAGQQIGLSGATGNVTGAHLHFEARTTAEYGSDLDPVAYLRAHGVSL
;
A
#
# COMPACT_ATOMS: atom_id res chain seq x y z
N MET A 1 13.87 -19.04 -0.14
CA MET A 1 12.88 -17.99 -0.40
C MET A 1 12.79 -17.71 -1.90
N ARG A 2 11.60 -17.57 -2.42
CA ARG A 2 11.40 -17.25 -3.84
C ARG A 2 11.40 -15.75 -4.02
N LEU A 3 12.14 -15.25 -5.03
CA LEU A 3 12.18 -13.83 -5.34
C LEU A 3 10.84 -13.29 -5.84
N ASN A 4 9.96 -14.14 -6.35
CA ASN A 4 8.66 -13.77 -6.90
C ASN A 4 7.50 -14.01 -5.94
N THR A 5 7.77 -14.28 -4.66
CA THR A 5 6.73 -14.49 -3.68
C THR A 5 6.04 -13.18 -3.36
N PHE A 6 4.71 -13.19 -3.40
CA PHE A 6 3.88 -12.06 -2.99
C PHE A 6 2.91 -12.48 -1.90
N VAL A 7 2.57 -11.54 -1.02
CA VAL A 7 1.64 -11.76 0.10
C VAL A 7 0.72 -10.56 0.21
N SER A 8 -0.38 -10.72 0.95
CA SER A 8 -1.26 -9.58 1.27
C SER A 8 -0.52 -8.58 2.16
N PRO A 9 -0.79 -7.26 2.02
CA PRO A 9 -0.17 -6.26 2.89
C PRO A 9 -0.61 -6.38 4.36
N ILE A 10 -1.79 -6.94 4.61
CA ILE A 10 -2.29 -7.22 5.97
C ILE A 10 -2.87 -8.63 5.96
N PRO A 11 -2.16 -9.62 6.51
CA PRO A 11 -2.66 -11.00 6.53
C PRO A 11 -4.01 -11.10 7.22
N GLY A 12 -4.94 -11.83 6.62
CA GLY A 12 -6.26 -12.05 7.18
C GLY A 12 -7.24 -10.90 7.01
N SER A 13 -6.82 -9.78 6.42
CA SER A 13 -7.71 -8.66 6.16
C SER A 13 -8.41 -8.81 4.80
N TYR A 14 -9.34 -7.90 4.53
CA TYR A 14 -10.14 -7.89 3.31
C TYR A 14 -10.24 -6.47 2.77
N VAL A 15 -10.54 -6.36 1.47
CA VAL A 15 -10.75 -5.07 0.81
C VAL A 15 -12.07 -4.49 1.29
N SER A 16 -12.01 -3.31 1.90
CA SER A 16 -13.20 -2.59 2.40
C SER A 16 -13.71 -1.57 1.39
N THR A 17 -12.83 -1.00 0.56
CA THR A 17 -13.20 -0.06 -0.50
C THR A 17 -12.42 -0.39 -1.75
N GLY A 18 -13.14 -0.61 -2.85
CA GLY A 18 -12.54 -1.08 -4.09
C GLY A 18 -11.86 0.02 -4.91
N TYR A 19 -11.10 -0.42 -5.90
CA TYR A 19 -10.38 0.44 -6.82
C TYR A 19 -11.36 1.21 -7.71
N LYS A 20 -11.04 2.51 -7.96
CA LYS A 20 -11.83 3.43 -8.80
C LYS A 20 -13.25 3.70 -8.29
N THR A 21 -13.54 3.36 -7.04
CA THR A 21 -14.81 3.75 -6.42
C THR A 21 -14.85 5.28 -6.30
N GLY A 22 -15.88 5.91 -6.83
CA GLY A 22 -16.04 7.35 -6.76
C GLY A 22 -16.52 7.81 -5.39
N GLY A 23 -16.23 9.07 -5.04
CA GLY A 23 -16.69 9.65 -3.79
C GLY A 23 -16.06 11.01 -3.49
N ALA A 24 -16.79 11.83 -2.75
CA ALA A 24 -16.36 13.19 -2.43
C ALA A 24 -15.20 13.23 -1.43
N VAL A 25 -14.90 12.11 -0.76
CA VAL A 25 -13.82 12.05 0.23
C VAL A 25 -12.43 11.92 -0.41
N TRP A 26 -12.37 11.62 -1.71
CA TRP A 26 -11.08 11.47 -2.40
C TRP A 26 -10.76 12.72 -3.20
N SER A 27 -9.54 13.24 -3.02
CA SER A 27 -9.12 14.47 -3.68
C SER A 27 -9.06 14.34 -5.20
N SER A 28 -8.90 13.13 -5.73
CA SER A 28 -8.90 12.87 -7.18
C SER A 28 -10.29 12.60 -7.76
N GLY A 29 -11.34 12.54 -6.91
CA GLY A 29 -12.70 12.19 -7.33
C GLY A 29 -12.93 10.70 -7.55
N SER A 30 -11.91 9.87 -7.51
CA SER A 30 -12.01 8.41 -7.56
C SER A 30 -10.88 7.77 -6.77
N HIS A 31 -11.11 6.54 -6.29
CA HIS A 31 -10.15 5.84 -5.46
C HIS A 31 -9.00 5.29 -6.32
N THR A 32 -7.78 5.74 -6.05
CA THR A 32 -6.58 5.38 -6.83
C THR A 32 -5.95 4.07 -6.38
N GLY A 33 -6.50 3.44 -5.37
CA GLY A 33 -6.05 2.15 -4.85
C GLY A 33 -7.20 1.42 -4.22
N VAL A 34 -6.89 0.52 -3.30
CA VAL A 34 -7.89 -0.18 -2.50
C VAL A 34 -7.60 0.04 -1.03
N ASP A 35 -8.66 0.04 -0.21
CA ASP A 35 -8.52 0.09 1.23
C ASP A 35 -8.69 -1.30 1.81
N PHE A 36 -7.79 -1.66 2.74
CA PHE A 36 -7.90 -2.88 3.51
C PHE A 36 -8.40 -2.53 4.91
N HIS A 37 -9.33 -3.32 5.41
CA HIS A 37 -9.82 -3.15 6.78
C HIS A 37 -8.67 -3.32 7.77
N ALA A 38 -8.44 -2.31 8.62
CA ALA A 38 -7.36 -2.35 9.61
C ALA A 38 -7.62 -1.32 10.71
N ALA A 39 -7.57 -1.77 11.95
CA ALA A 39 -7.56 -0.86 13.10
C ALA A 39 -6.18 -0.21 13.19
N THR A 40 -6.12 0.99 13.80
CA THR A 40 -4.84 1.67 14.05
C THR A 40 -3.90 0.77 14.84
N GLY A 41 -2.65 0.68 14.38
CA GLY A 41 -1.63 -0.15 15.02
C GLY A 41 -1.52 -1.56 14.44
N THR A 42 -2.26 -1.89 13.38
CA THR A 42 -2.14 -3.19 12.73
C THR A 42 -0.84 -3.25 11.91
N PRO A 43 -0.02 -4.30 12.06
CA PRO A 43 1.19 -4.42 11.26
C PRO A 43 0.90 -4.48 9.77
N VAL A 44 1.65 -3.68 9.01
CA VAL A 44 1.60 -3.65 7.54
C VAL A 44 2.91 -4.21 7.02
N GLN A 45 2.82 -5.10 6.04
CA GLN A 45 4.00 -5.75 5.47
C GLN A 45 4.12 -5.46 3.99
N SER A 46 5.35 -5.50 3.47
CA SER A 46 5.59 -5.39 2.04
C SER A 46 4.98 -6.60 1.34
N VAL A 47 4.29 -6.36 0.22
CA VAL A 47 3.65 -7.45 -0.55
C VAL A 47 4.66 -8.30 -1.31
N GLY A 48 5.85 -7.79 -1.55
CA GLY A 48 6.88 -8.51 -2.28
C GLY A 48 8.26 -7.92 -2.04
N ILE A 49 9.26 -8.44 -2.72
CA ILE A 49 10.63 -7.96 -2.61
C ILE A 49 10.80 -6.65 -3.38
N GLY A 50 11.48 -5.69 -2.77
CA GLY A 50 11.71 -4.39 -3.39
C GLY A 50 12.62 -3.51 -2.58
N THR A 51 12.71 -2.24 -3.01
CA THR A 51 13.52 -1.21 -2.35
C THR A 51 12.63 -0.02 -2.01
N VAL A 52 12.72 0.47 -0.78
CA VAL A 52 11.96 1.65 -0.33
C VAL A 52 12.51 2.88 -1.05
N VAL A 53 11.63 3.59 -1.77
CA VAL A 53 12.00 4.82 -2.50
C VAL A 53 11.42 6.08 -1.88
N GLU A 54 10.33 5.96 -1.08
CA GLU A 54 9.78 7.05 -0.27
C GLU A 54 9.32 6.49 1.07
N ALA A 55 9.52 7.27 2.13
CA ALA A 55 9.03 6.93 3.48
C ALA A 55 8.87 8.24 4.25
N GLY A 56 7.62 8.62 4.58
CA GLY A 56 7.34 9.85 5.29
C GLY A 56 5.97 10.42 4.97
N TRP A 57 5.77 11.69 5.27
CA TRP A 57 4.49 12.35 5.06
C TRP A 57 4.24 12.60 3.58
N GLY A 58 3.10 12.15 3.07
CA GLY A 58 2.70 12.24 1.66
C GLY A 58 1.40 12.99 1.43
N GLY A 59 1.17 14.10 2.11
CA GLY A 59 -0.03 14.92 1.92
C GLY A 59 -1.30 14.19 2.35
N SER A 60 -2.26 14.04 1.44
CA SER A 60 -3.53 13.37 1.75
C SER A 60 -3.38 11.89 2.12
N TYR A 61 -2.25 11.26 1.76
CA TYR A 61 -1.95 9.89 2.17
C TYR A 61 -1.45 9.79 3.62
N GLY A 62 -1.15 10.92 4.26
CA GLY A 62 -0.54 10.91 5.58
C GLY A 62 0.86 10.30 5.55
N ASN A 63 1.20 9.52 6.55
CA ASN A 63 2.46 8.77 6.52
C ASN A 63 2.36 7.65 5.50
N GLN A 64 3.30 7.60 4.56
CA GLN A 64 3.29 6.61 3.49
C GLN A 64 4.66 5.97 3.29
N VAL A 65 4.65 4.78 2.70
CA VAL A 65 5.84 4.09 2.19
C VAL A 65 5.58 3.76 0.72
N LEU A 66 6.56 4.04 -0.14
CA LEU A 66 6.52 3.67 -1.54
C LEU A 66 7.69 2.74 -1.81
N ILE A 67 7.42 1.58 -2.40
CA ILE A 67 8.42 0.54 -2.67
C ILE A 67 8.49 0.28 -4.16
N GLN A 68 9.72 0.36 -4.71
CA GLN A 68 9.98 -0.09 -6.07
C GLN A 68 10.14 -1.61 -6.04
N MET A 69 9.23 -2.30 -6.69
CA MET A 69 9.18 -3.75 -6.67
C MET A 69 10.19 -4.34 -7.65
N ASN A 70 10.54 -5.60 -7.45
CA ASN A 70 11.52 -6.29 -8.26
C ASN A 70 11.05 -6.46 -9.72
N ASP A 71 9.75 -6.41 -9.98
CA ASP A 71 9.17 -6.51 -11.32
C ASP A 71 9.08 -5.16 -12.05
N GLY A 72 9.58 -4.08 -11.44
CA GLY A 72 9.55 -2.76 -12.04
C GLY A 72 8.33 -1.91 -11.71
N THR A 73 7.34 -2.46 -11.03
CA THR A 73 6.17 -1.71 -10.56
C THR A 73 6.48 -1.08 -9.20
N TYR A 74 5.54 -0.28 -8.70
CA TYR A 74 5.66 0.37 -7.39
C TYR A 74 4.43 0.04 -6.57
N THR A 75 4.62 -0.15 -5.25
CA THR A 75 3.52 -0.34 -4.31
C THR A 75 3.57 0.76 -3.26
N GLN A 76 2.39 1.31 -2.94
CA GLN A 76 2.25 2.42 -2.00
C GLN A 76 1.34 2.00 -0.85
N TYR A 77 1.75 2.34 0.37
CA TYR A 77 1.07 2.00 1.62
C TYR A 77 0.80 3.31 2.36
N GLY A 78 -0.46 3.70 2.47
CA GLY A 78 -0.85 5.02 2.98
C GLY A 78 -1.57 4.99 4.32
N HIS A 79 -1.71 6.16 4.91
CA HIS A 79 -2.40 6.42 6.18
C HIS A 79 -1.79 5.70 7.37
N LEU A 80 -0.47 5.46 7.34
CA LEU A 80 0.23 4.74 8.41
C LEU A 80 0.30 5.57 9.68
N SER A 81 0.19 4.92 10.83
CA SER A 81 0.41 5.59 12.13
C SER A 81 1.91 5.69 12.43
N SER A 82 2.70 4.72 11.96
CA SER A 82 4.16 4.78 12.08
C SER A 82 4.81 4.09 10.90
N ILE A 83 6.05 4.51 10.62
CA ILE A 83 6.88 3.98 9.53
C ILE A 83 8.07 3.29 10.15
N GLY A 84 8.33 2.03 9.74
CA GLY A 84 9.41 1.22 10.30
C GLY A 84 10.57 0.99 9.34
N VAL A 85 10.59 1.68 8.19
CA VAL A 85 11.66 1.51 7.17
C VAL A 85 12.14 2.87 6.70
N SER A 86 13.30 2.90 6.04
CA SER A 86 13.92 4.11 5.52
C SER A 86 14.15 3.99 4.01
N VAL A 87 14.21 5.14 3.34
CA VAL A 87 14.53 5.20 1.90
C VAL A 87 15.87 4.50 1.65
N GLY A 88 15.90 3.67 0.62
CA GLY A 88 17.08 2.87 0.26
C GLY A 88 17.10 1.49 0.89
N GLN A 89 16.26 1.22 1.86
CA GLN A 89 16.21 -0.09 2.53
C GLN A 89 15.58 -1.12 1.59
N GLN A 90 16.19 -2.30 1.52
CA GLN A 90 15.61 -3.44 0.82
C GLN A 90 14.68 -4.19 1.77
N VAL A 91 13.55 -4.64 1.24
CA VAL A 91 12.54 -5.38 2.00
C VAL A 91 12.18 -6.67 1.26
N ALA A 92 11.78 -7.66 2.03
CA ALA A 92 11.31 -8.95 1.49
C ALA A 92 9.79 -9.02 1.59
N ALA A 93 9.18 -9.95 0.86
CA ALA A 93 7.75 -10.23 1.01
C ALA A 93 7.45 -10.64 2.45
N GLY A 94 6.44 -10.00 3.04
CA GLY A 94 6.06 -10.26 4.43
C GLY A 94 6.87 -9.51 5.47
N GLN A 95 7.86 -8.71 5.08
CA GLN A 95 8.61 -7.90 6.03
C GLN A 95 7.76 -6.72 6.49
N GLN A 96 7.65 -6.51 7.80
CA GLN A 96 6.88 -5.40 8.35
C GLN A 96 7.54 -4.07 7.97
N ILE A 97 6.74 -3.14 7.45
CA ILE A 97 7.21 -1.83 7.02
C ILE A 97 6.62 -0.69 7.84
N GLY A 98 5.60 -0.95 8.65
CA GLY A 98 4.97 0.05 9.49
C GLY A 98 3.74 -0.48 10.17
N LEU A 99 2.99 0.45 10.78
CA LEU A 99 1.70 0.16 11.41
C LEU A 99 0.63 1.00 10.73
N SER A 100 -0.54 0.40 10.51
CA SER A 100 -1.68 1.11 9.91
C SER A 100 -2.23 2.18 10.85
N GLY A 101 -2.98 3.12 10.31
CA GLY A 101 -3.52 4.21 11.10
C GLY A 101 -4.61 4.96 10.38
N ALA A 102 -4.72 6.25 10.70
CA ALA A 102 -5.72 7.15 10.14
C ALA A 102 -5.12 8.52 9.85
N THR A 103 -3.85 8.56 9.44
CA THR A 103 -3.18 9.83 9.11
C THR A 103 -3.54 10.28 7.70
N GLY A 104 -3.50 11.59 7.46
CA GLY A 104 -3.85 12.17 6.18
C GLY A 104 -5.36 12.39 6.04
N ASN A 105 -5.84 12.35 4.79
CA ASN A 105 -7.24 12.62 4.46
C ASN A 105 -8.06 11.33 4.52
N VAL A 106 -8.59 11.00 5.70
CA VAL A 106 -9.36 9.79 5.93
C VAL A 106 -10.60 10.07 6.79
N THR A 107 -11.60 9.18 6.70
CA THR A 107 -12.78 9.20 7.56
C THR A 107 -12.69 8.20 8.71
N GLY A 108 -11.69 7.30 8.69
CA GLY A 108 -11.47 6.31 9.72
C GLY A 108 -10.23 5.47 9.41
N ALA A 109 -9.83 4.65 10.37
CA ALA A 109 -8.62 3.84 10.24
C ALA A 109 -8.75 2.77 9.16
N HIS A 110 -7.75 2.68 8.30
CA HIS A 110 -7.65 1.65 7.26
C HIS A 110 -6.24 1.71 6.65
N LEU A 111 -5.88 0.69 5.85
CA LEU A 111 -4.69 0.76 5.00
C LEU A 111 -5.11 1.11 3.59
N HIS A 112 -4.54 2.18 3.03
CA HIS A 112 -4.68 2.49 1.61
C HIS A 112 -3.49 1.86 0.87
N PHE A 113 -3.77 1.01 -0.12
CA PHE A 113 -2.76 0.30 -0.88
C PHE A 113 -2.92 0.61 -2.37
N GLU A 114 -1.82 1.03 -3.01
CA GLU A 114 -1.80 1.27 -4.45
C GLU A 114 -0.74 0.40 -5.12
N ALA A 115 -1.02 0.02 -6.37
CA ALA A 115 -0.02 -0.49 -7.30
C ALA A 115 0.12 0.54 -8.42
N ARG A 116 1.35 0.87 -8.82
CA ARG A 116 1.63 1.91 -9.82
C ARG A 116 2.63 1.42 -10.85
N THR A 117 2.51 1.94 -12.08
CA THR A 117 3.51 1.67 -13.12
C THR A 117 4.77 2.50 -12.92
N THR A 118 4.65 3.68 -12.29
CA THR A 118 5.78 4.57 -11.95
C THR A 118 5.63 5.03 -10.51
N ALA A 119 6.62 5.78 -10.01
CA ALA A 119 6.55 6.38 -8.67
C ALA A 119 5.51 7.52 -8.60
N GLU A 120 5.03 8.01 -9.74
CA GLU A 120 4.18 9.19 -9.80
C GLU A 120 2.75 8.90 -9.38
N TYR A 121 2.14 9.84 -8.66
CA TYR A 121 0.70 9.81 -8.37
C TYR A 121 -0.08 9.80 -9.70
N GLY A 122 -1.10 8.97 -9.75
CA GLY A 122 -1.94 8.85 -10.95
C GLY A 122 -1.50 7.80 -11.94
N SER A 123 -0.37 7.12 -11.73
CA SER A 123 0.07 5.99 -12.56
C SER A 123 -0.46 4.65 -12.04
N ASP A 124 -1.61 4.66 -11.37
CA ASP A 124 -2.15 3.51 -10.65
C ASP A 124 -2.63 2.38 -11.58
N LEU A 125 -2.46 1.17 -11.09
CA LEU A 125 -3.01 -0.08 -11.63
C LEU A 125 -4.07 -0.60 -10.66
N ASP A 126 -4.91 -1.52 -11.12
CA ASP A 126 -5.85 -2.21 -10.22
C ASP A 126 -5.06 -3.07 -9.21
N PRO A 127 -5.04 -2.69 -7.92
CA PRO A 127 -4.20 -3.40 -6.96
C PRO A 127 -4.66 -4.83 -6.69
N VAL A 128 -5.96 -5.10 -6.75
CA VAL A 128 -6.49 -6.46 -6.54
C VAL A 128 -6.06 -7.36 -7.70
N ALA A 129 -6.18 -6.88 -8.94
CA ALA A 129 -5.74 -7.62 -10.11
C ALA A 129 -4.22 -7.84 -10.06
N TYR A 130 -3.46 -6.82 -9.63
CA TYR A 130 -2.00 -6.93 -9.48
C TYR A 130 -1.62 -8.02 -8.48
N LEU A 131 -2.24 -8.03 -7.30
CA LEU A 131 -1.93 -9.03 -6.27
C LEU A 131 -2.37 -10.43 -6.71
N ARG A 132 -3.57 -10.55 -7.31
CA ARG A 132 -4.05 -11.85 -7.80
C ARG A 132 -3.16 -12.41 -8.90
N ALA A 133 -2.65 -11.56 -9.79
CA ALA A 133 -1.71 -11.97 -10.84
C ALA A 133 -0.40 -12.51 -10.25
N HIS A 134 -0.05 -12.12 -9.04
CA HIS A 134 1.14 -12.59 -8.32
C HIS A 134 0.82 -13.70 -7.31
N GLY A 135 -0.37 -14.30 -7.39
CA GLY A 135 -0.74 -15.46 -6.60
C GLY A 135 -1.33 -15.18 -5.22
N VAL A 136 -1.67 -13.92 -4.93
CA VAL A 136 -2.29 -13.55 -3.66
C VAL A 136 -3.80 -13.77 -3.75
N SER A 137 -4.37 -14.48 -2.78
CA SER A 137 -5.82 -14.66 -2.67
C SER A 137 -6.44 -13.48 -1.92
N LEU A 138 -7.43 -12.86 -2.52
CA LEU A 138 -8.14 -11.74 -1.91
C LEU A 138 -9.64 -11.95 -2.03
#